data_c5b385aa9493b5d30089dbcea25f5e30
#
_entry.id   c5b385aa9493b5d30089dbcea25f5e30
#
_cell.length_a   1.000
_cell.length_b   1.000
_cell.length_c   1.000
_cell.angle_alpha   90.00
_cell.angle_beta   90.00
_cell.angle_gamma   90.00
#
_symmetry.space_group_name_H-M   'P 1'
#
loop_
_entity.id
_entity.type
_entity.pdbx_description
1 polymer ?
#
loop_
_entity_poly.entity_id
_entity_poly.type
_entity_poly.pdbx_seq_one_letter_code
_entity_poly.pdbx_strand_id
1 'polypeptide(L)'
;VLEPTLFDEQLSEEEQAGLDAEVKSMEEQNARVIEVKTHRREVRKPVYSNLPVIVTDIYPEGVQGNPDYVEIGVETTDRLAIKPAQMYIDRTVRHKFVLKSSLQIEDPDKQAFVIAPMPDMIIPKGMASESLLADILINKFFYHLPYYRQIQKYKELGVVLSDATINDWFAAVCSKLRPLYDKLREAIMEKDYIQVDESTLPVIDNEKHRAVKGYMWAVRDAVSGSVYFH
;
A
#
# COMPACT_ATOMS: atom_id res chain seq x y z
N VAL A 1 42.00 20.28 -20.24
CA VAL A 1 40.83 21.08 -19.96
C VAL A 1 39.68 20.20 -20.40
N LEU A 2 39.00 19.55 -19.45
CA LEU A 2 37.79 18.77 -19.70
C LEU A 2 36.65 19.77 -19.87
N GLU A 3 35.92 19.68 -20.99
CA GLU A 3 34.70 20.46 -21.17
C GLU A 3 33.67 20.05 -20.10
N PRO A 4 32.90 21.01 -19.52
CA PRO A 4 31.87 20.69 -18.57
C PRO A 4 30.82 19.78 -19.24
N THR A 5 30.52 18.65 -18.60
CA THR A 5 29.49 17.75 -19.07
C THR A 5 28.12 18.38 -18.82
N LEU A 6 27.10 17.97 -19.58
CA LEU A 6 25.71 18.44 -19.50
C LEU A 6 25.09 18.35 -18.08
N PHE A 7 25.84 17.79 -17.15
CA PHE A 7 25.45 17.50 -15.75
C PHE A 7 26.00 18.53 -14.73
N ASP A 8 26.80 19.52 -15.17
CA ASP A 8 27.41 20.48 -14.26
C ASP A 8 26.67 21.84 -14.20
N GLU A 9 25.49 21.96 -14.80
CA GLU A 9 24.71 23.19 -14.70
C GLU A 9 24.25 23.41 -13.24
N GLN A 10 24.87 24.40 -12.61
CA GLN A 10 24.36 24.93 -11.35
C GLN A 10 23.02 25.62 -11.62
N LEU A 11 21.97 25.26 -10.82
CA LEU A 11 20.69 25.94 -10.86
C LEU A 11 20.87 27.45 -10.77
N SER A 12 20.15 28.22 -11.59
CA SER A 12 20.08 29.67 -11.46
C SER A 12 19.51 30.05 -10.08
N GLU A 13 19.87 31.23 -9.59
CA GLU A 13 19.39 31.74 -8.31
C GLU A 13 17.83 31.81 -8.26
N GLU A 14 17.19 32.02 -9.41
CA GLU A 14 15.73 32.06 -9.54
C GLU A 14 15.10 30.64 -9.42
N GLU A 15 15.74 29.62 -9.98
CA GLU A 15 15.31 28.23 -9.86
C GLU A 15 15.53 27.68 -8.43
N GLN A 16 16.61 28.10 -7.77
CA GLN A 16 16.84 27.79 -6.36
C GLN A 16 15.80 28.46 -5.44
N ALA A 17 15.49 29.73 -5.68
CA ALA A 17 14.48 30.44 -4.92
C ALA A 17 13.06 29.85 -5.10
N GLY A 18 12.75 29.35 -6.30
CA GLY A 18 11.49 28.65 -6.57
C GLY A 18 11.40 27.32 -5.82
N LEU A 19 12.47 26.53 -5.82
CA LEU A 19 12.58 25.28 -5.08
C LEU A 19 12.50 25.51 -3.56
N ASP A 20 13.18 26.51 -3.03
CA ASP A 20 13.17 26.85 -1.61
C ASP A 20 11.76 27.30 -1.15
N ALA A 21 11.00 27.99 -2.01
CA ALA A 21 9.62 28.39 -1.73
C ALA A 21 8.66 27.17 -1.70
N GLU A 22 8.82 26.22 -2.64
CA GLU A 22 8.04 24.97 -2.65
C GLU A 22 8.35 24.09 -1.43
N VAL A 23 9.62 23.97 -1.08
CA VAL A 23 10.05 23.22 0.12
C VAL A 23 9.50 23.82 1.37
N LYS A 24 9.58 25.15 1.51
CA LYS A 24 9.05 25.85 2.68
C LYS A 24 7.54 25.65 2.82
N SER A 25 6.80 25.63 1.70
CA SER A 25 5.37 25.33 1.72
C SER A 25 5.07 23.89 2.12
N MET A 26 5.90 22.91 1.70
CA MET A 26 5.80 21.51 2.12
C MET A 26 6.22 21.31 3.59
N GLU A 27 7.24 21.99 4.05
CA GLU A 27 7.67 21.98 5.46
C GLU A 27 6.62 22.60 6.39
N GLU A 28 5.96 23.69 5.98
CA GLU A 28 4.85 24.28 6.73
C GLU A 28 3.62 23.36 6.77
N GLN A 29 3.34 22.61 5.71
CA GLN A 29 2.31 21.59 5.68
C GLN A 29 2.66 20.38 6.57
N ASN A 30 3.93 19.97 6.59
CA ASN A 30 4.43 18.90 7.44
C ASN A 30 4.60 19.31 8.91
N ALA A 31 5.01 20.56 9.19
CA ALA A 31 5.13 21.08 10.56
C ALA A 31 3.79 21.17 11.28
N ARG A 32 2.67 21.36 10.55
CA ARG A 32 1.32 21.27 11.11
C ARG A 32 0.90 19.87 11.56
N VAL A 33 1.65 18.84 11.17
CA VAL A 33 1.40 17.43 11.52
C VAL A 33 2.13 17.00 12.80
N ILE A 34 3.09 17.77 13.31
CA ILE A 34 3.90 17.41 14.49
C ILE A 34 3.46 18.20 15.74
N GLU A 35 2.17 18.25 16.02
CA GLU A 35 1.72 18.32 17.41
C GLU A 35 1.44 16.88 17.88
N VAL A 36 2.44 16.27 18.47
CA VAL A 36 2.29 14.99 19.18
C VAL A 36 1.49 15.26 20.45
N LYS A 37 0.18 15.34 20.31
CA LYS A 37 -0.74 15.14 21.44
C LYS A 37 -0.70 13.64 21.74
N THR A 38 -0.24 13.28 22.93
CA THR A 38 -0.40 11.95 23.51
C THR A 38 -1.90 11.65 23.62
N HIS A 39 -2.48 11.17 22.52
CA HIS A 39 -3.86 10.71 22.54
C HIS A 39 -3.90 9.29 23.12
N ARG A 40 -4.66 9.09 24.21
CA ARG A 40 -5.27 7.80 24.54
C ARG A 40 -5.82 7.25 23.23
N ARG A 41 -5.45 6.00 22.89
CA ARG A 41 -6.01 5.28 21.74
C ARG A 41 -7.52 5.26 21.87
N GLU A 42 -8.18 6.18 21.21
CA GLU A 42 -9.62 6.07 20.98
C GLU A 42 -9.84 4.81 20.16
N VAL A 43 -10.86 4.04 20.53
CA VAL A 43 -11.32 2.89 19.74
C VAL A 43 -11.55 3.43 18.33
N ARG A 44 -10.75 2.94 17.37
CA ARG A 44 -10.84 3.39 15.98
C ARG A 44 -12.27 3.16 15.50
N LYS A 45 -12.98 4.23 15.18
CA LYS A 45 -14.28 4.13 14.51
C LYS A 45 -14.09 3.39 13.20
N PRO A 46 -15.02 2.51 12.80
CA PRO A 46 -14.92 1.84 11.51
C PRO A 46 -14.83 2.89 10.40
N VAL A 47 -13.85 2.70 9.51
CA VAL A 47 -13.55 3.61 8.39
C VAL A 47 -14.66 3.62 7.34
N TYR A 48 -15.58 2.67 7.43
CA TYR A 48 -16.64 2.43 6.47
C TYR A 48 -17.98 2.22 7.17
N SER A 49 -19.05 2.67 6.53
CA SER A 49 -20.43 2.43 6.94
C SER A 49 -21.28 2.16 5.69
N ASN A 50 -22.27 1.27 5.84
CA ASN A 50 -23.27 1.00 4.81
C ASN A 50 -22.74 0.45 3.46
N LEU A 51 -21.58 -0.22 3.46
CA LEU A 51 -21.10 -0.93 2.27
C LEU A 51 -21.72 -2.33 2.18
N PRO A 52 -22.02 -2.85 0.97
CA PRO A 52 -22.41 -4.24 0.78
C PRO A 52 -21.27 -5.17 1.23
N VAL A 53 -21.63 -6.26 1.91
CA VAL A 53 -20.67 -7.25 2.40
C VAL A 53 -20.77 -8.50 1.53
N ILE A 54 -19.63 -8.95 1.01
CA ILE A 54 -19.49 -10.26 0.36
C ILE A 54 -18.81 -11.18 1.37
N VAL A 55 -19.47 -12.26 1.76
CA VAL A 55 -18.96 -13.20 2.77
C VAL A 55 -18.36 -14.42 2.06
N THR A 56 -17.16 -14.82 2.51
CA THR A 56 -16.51 -16.07 2.11
C THR A 56 -16.21 -16.86 3.37
N ASP A 57 -16.86 -18.04 3.51
CA ASP A 57 -16.65 -18.93 4.64
C ASP A 57 -15.48 -19.88 4.34
N ILE A 58 -14.57 -20.04 5.29
CA ILE A 58 -13.42 -20.92 5.20
C ILE A 58 -13.45 -21.89 6.37
N TYR A 59 -13.42 -23.17 6.04
CA TYR A 59 -13.42 -24.25 7.01
C TYR A 59 -12.06 -24.95 7.02
N PRO A 60 -11.60 -25.45 8.20
CA PRO A 60 -10.42 -26.31 8.26
C PRO A 60 -10.68 -27.61 7.51
N GLU A 61 -9.64 -28.16 6.89
CA GLU A 61 -9.73 -29.44 6.18
C GLU A 61 -10.12 -30.59 7.14
N GLY A 62 -11.03 -31.46 6.70
CA GLY A 62 -11.46 -32.67 7.43
C GLY A 62 -12.29 -32.41 8.67
N VAL A 63 -12.70 -31.18 8.98
CA VAL A 63 -13.47 -30.81 10.16
C VAL A 63 -14.94 -30.61 9.84
N GLN A 64 -15.27 -30.08 8.68
CA GLN A 64 -16.63 -29.82 8.23
C GLN A 64 -17.39 -31.16 8.06
N GLY A 65 -18.51 -31.31 8.80
CA GLY A 65 -19.32 -32.53 8.77
C GLY A 65 -18.79 -33.70 9.63
N ASN A 66 -17.67 -33.53 10.31
CA ASN A 66 -17.11 -34.54 11.21
C ASN A 66 -17.80 -34.47 12.58
N PRO A 67 -18.39 -35.57 13.06
CA PRO A 67 -19.16 -35.60 14.33
C PRO A 67 -18.30 -35.38 15.58
N ASP A 68 -16.96 -35.52 15.48
CA ASP A 68 -16.05 -35.38 16.61
C ASP A 68 -15.70 -33.92 16.91
N TYR A 69 -16.04 -33.01 16.02
CA TYR A 69 -15.78 -31.57 16.16
C TYR A 69 -17.06 -30.78 16.43
N VAL A 70 -16.92 -29.71 17.20
CA VAL A 70 -17.98 -28.74 17.45
C VAL A 70 -17.45 -27.35 17.11
N GLU A 71 -18.21 -26.60 16.33
CA GLU A 71 -17.94 -25.20 16.10
C GLU A 71 -18.18 -24.42 17.40
N ILE A 72 -17.17 -23.67 17.84
CA ILE A 72 -17.21 -22.87 19.08
C ILE A 72 -17.22 -21.36 18.79
N GLY A 73 -17.13 -20.99 17.54
CA GLY A 73 -17.15 -19.57 17.11
C GLY A 73 -16.55 -19.36 15.75
N VAL A 74 -16.62 -18.11 15.32
CA VAL A 74 -16.07 -17.65 14.04
C VAL A 74 -15.11 -16.50 14.30
N GLU A 75 -14.07 -16.43 13.50
CA GLU A 75 -13.20 -15.26 13.43
C GLU A 75 -13.43 -14.58 12.09
N THR A 76 -13.87 -13.32 12.13
CA THR A 76 -14.14 -12.54 10.92
C THR A 76 -13.00 -11.58 10.63
N THR A 77 -12.63 -11.49 9.37
CA THR A 77 -11.66 -10.51 8.89
C THR A 77 -12.27 -9.75 7.72
N ASP A 78 -12.46 -8.45 7.90
CA ASP A 78 -13.05 -7.59 6.89
C ASP A 78 -11.95 -6.87 6.10
N ARG A 79 -12.06 -6.90 4.77
CA ARG A 79 -11.19 -6.16 3.86
C ARG A 79 -12.02 -5.27 2.94
N LEU A 80 -11.56 -4.03 2.75
CA LEU A 80 -12.16 -3.16 1.74
C LEU A 80 -11.72 -3.61 0.35
N ALA A 81 -12.69 -3.88 -0.51
CA ALA A 81 -12.49 -4.29 -1.88
C ALA A 81 -13.24 -3.38 -2.84
N ILE A 82 -12.85 -3.35 -4.11
CA ILE A 82 -13.50 -2.58 -5.16
C ILE A 82 -13.77 -3.44 -6.38
N LYS A 83 -14.99 -3.34 -6.90
CA LYS A 83 -15.29 -3.64 -8.32
C LYS A 83 -15.35 -2.32 -9.05
N PRO A 84 -15.01 -2.25 -10.35
CA PRO A 84 -15.15 -1.00 -11.10
C PRO A 84 -16.51 -0.34 -10.84
N ALA A 85 -16.49 0.91 -10.35
CA ALA A 85 -17.63 1.71 -9.94
C ALA A 85 -18.39 1.24 -8.66
N GLN A 86 -17.92 0.24 -7.92
CA GLN A 86 -18.55 -0.19 -6.67
C GLN A 86 -17.52 -0.57 -5.60
N MET A 87 -17.64 0.01 -4.39
CA MET A 87 -16.92 -0.45 -3.22
C MET A 87 -17.75 -1.45 -2.42
N TYR A 88 -17.10 -2.47 -1.87
CA TYR A 88 -17.74 -3.49 -1.04
C TYR A 88 -16.78 -3.96 0.05
N ILE A 89 -17.31 -4.61 1.08
CA ILE A 89 -16.53 -5.26 2.12
C ILE A 89 -16.36 -6.74 1.73
N ASP A 90 -15.11 -7.15 1.55
CA ASP A 90 -14.75 -8.55 1.35
C ASP A 90 -14.47 -9.15 2.73
N ARG A 91 -15.45 -9.90 3.26
CA ARG A 91 -15.39 -10.49 4.59
C ARG A 91 -15.00 -11.94 4.53
N THR A 92 -13.84 -12.27 5.08
CA THR A 92 -13.40 -13.65 5.31
C THR A 92 -13.83 -14.11 6.70
N VAL A 93 -14.60 -15.18 6.76
CA VAL A 93 -15.04 -15.79 8.01
C VAL A 93 -14.30 -17.11 8.21
N ARG A 94 -13.55 -17.22 9.28
CA ARG A 94 -12.81 -18.44 9.64
C ARG A 94 -13.46 -19.09 10.84
N HIS A 95 -14.01 -20.28 10.66
CA HIS A 95 -14.66 -21.03 11.70
C HIS A 95 -13.65 -21.69 12.63
N LYS A 96 -13.86 -21.59 13.94
CA LYS A 96 -13.03 -22.20 14.98
C LYS A 96 -13.72 -23.45 15.51
N PHE A 97 -13.00 -24.54 15.52
CA PHE A 97 -13.49 -25.83 16.01
C PHE A 97 -12.64 -26.32 17.18
N VAL A 98 -13.24 -27.09 18.02
CA VAL A 98 -12.59 -27.80 19.12
C VAL A 98 -13.06 -29.25 19.12
N LEU A 99 -12.21 -30.20 19.50
CA LEU A 99 -12.59 -31.57 19.73
C LEU A 99 -13.54 -31.65 20.91
N LYS A 100 -14.65 -32.38 20.77
CA LYS A 100 -15.63 -32.55 21.85
C LYS A 100 -15.00 -33.13 23.14
N SER A 101 -14.02 -34.01 23.01
CA SER A 101 -13.25 -34.55 24.13
C SER A 101 -12.42 -33.47 24.88
N SER A 102 -12.02 -32.38 24.19
CA SER A 102 -11.30 -31.28 24.82
C SER A 102 -12.19 -30.30 25.58
N LEU A 103 -13.53 -30.32 25.34
CA LEU A 103 -14.50 -29.49 26.08
C LEU A 103 -14.62 -29.88 27.58
N GLN A 104 -14.10 -31.05 27.97
CA GLN A 104 -14.06 -31.49 29.35
C GLN A 104 -12.86 -30.95 30.15
N ILE A 105 -11.96 -30.23 29.49
CA ILE A 105 -10.80 -29.61 30.12
C ILE A 105 -11.25 -28.25 30.68
N GLU A 106 -11.16 -28.08 32.00
CA GLU A 106 -11.58 -26.85 32.71
C GLU A 106 -10.71 -25.63 32.40
N ASP A 107 -9.49 -25.84 31.88
CA ASP A 107 -8.54 -24.79 31.61
C ASP A 107 -8.64 -24.38 30.11
N PRO A 108 -9.18 -23.17 29.77
CA PRO A 108 -9.35 -22.72 28.41
C PRO A 108 -8.03 -22.60 27.61
N ASP A 109 -6.92 -22.35 28.30
CA ASP A 109 -5.60 -22.19 27.69
C ASP A 109 -4.98 -23.51 27.21
N LYS A 110 -5.55 -24.64 27.66
CA LYS A 110 -5.14 -26.00 27.26
C LYS A 110 -6.01 -26.62 26.19
N GLN A 111 -7.06 -25.91 25.74
CA GLN A 111 -7.92 -26.39 24.66
C GLN A 111 -7.25 -26.24 23.33
N ALA A 112 -7.13 -27.29 22.56
CA ALA A 112 -6.60 -27.27 21.20
C ALA A 112 -7.66 -26.79 20.20
N PHE A 113 -7.49 -25.58 19.67
CA PHE A 113 -8.36 -25.04 18.63
C PHE A 113 -7.85 -25.40 17.24
N VAL A 114 -8.78 -25.70 16.34
CA VAL A 114 -8.52 -25.88 14.91
C VAL A 114 -9.22 -24.76 14.16
N ILE A 115 -8.44 -23.95 13.45
CA ILE A 115 -8.92 -22.86 12.60
C ILE A 115 -8.16 -22.90 11.28
N ALA A 116 -8.83 -22.60 10.17
CA ALA A 116 -8.16 -22.49 8.88
C ALA A 116 -7.10 -21.38 8.90
N PRO A 117 -5.95 -21.57 8.23
CA PRO A 117 -4.96 -20.51 8.09
C PRO A 117 -5.58 -19.29 7.41
N MET A 118 -5.06 -18.11 7.73
CA MET A 118 -5.43 -16.88 7.00
C MET A 118 -4.89 -16.95 5.58
N PRO A 119 -5.71 -16.66 4.56
CA PRO A 119 -5.17 -16.49 3.20
C PRO A 119 -4.05 -15.46 3.14
N ASP A 120 -3.09 -15.69 2.24
CA ASP A 120 -2.01 -14.73 2.02
C ASP A 120 -2.58 -13.39 1.52
N MET A 121 -2.09 -12.32 2.12
CA MET A 121 -2.49 -10.94 1.78
C MET A 121 -1.24 -10.13 1.45
N ILE A 122 -1.38 -9.18 0.53
CA ILE A 122 -0.29 -8.22 0.21
C ILE A 122 0.13 -7.48 1.47
N ILE A 123 -0.85 -6.99 2.24
CA ILE A 123 -0.64 -6.30 3.51
C ILE A 123 -1.17 -7.18 4.63
N PRO A 124 -0.31 -7.81 5.45
CA PRO A 124 -0.76 -8.63 6.56
C PRO A 124 -1.64 -7.84 7.52
N LYS A 125 -2.82 -8.37 7.85
CA LYS A 125 -3.83 -7.70 8.69
C LYS A 125 -4.29 -6.34 8.15
N GLY A 126 -4.08 -6.05 6.87
CA GLY A 126 -4.54 -4.84 6.21
C GLY A 126 -6.05 -4.88 5.93
N MET A 127 -6.67 -3.70 5.88
CA MET A 127 -8.08 -3.56 5.51
C MET A 127 -8.29 -3.44 4.00
N ALA A 128 -7.24 -3.24 3.21
CA ALA A 128 -7.34 -3.14 1.76
C ALA A 128 -7.18 -4.52 1.12
N SER A 129 -8.10 -4.87 0.24
CA SER A 129 -7.94 -6.03 -0.64
C SER A 129 -7.03 -5.69 -1.82
N GLU A 130 -6.57 -6.70 -2.52
CA GLU A 130 -5.71 -6.58 -3.70
C GLU A 130 -6.37 -5.73 -4.78
N SER A 131 -7.69 -5.82 -4.94
CA SER A 131 -8.45 -5.04 -5.91
C SER A 131 -8.44 -3.54 -5.62
N LEU A 132 -8.56 -3.15 -4.34
CA LEU A 132 -8.48 -1.75 -3.93
C LEU A 132 -7.06 -1.21 -4.09
N LEU A 133 -6.04 -1.98 -3.71
CA LEU A 133 -4.64 -1.61 -3.89
C LEU A 133 -4.31 -1.39 -5.37
N ALA A 134 -4.78 -2.27 -6.26
CA ALA A 134 -4.61 -2.12 -7.70
C ALA A 134 -5.33 -0.86 -8.24
N ASP A 135 -6.58 -0.58 -7.80
CA ASP A 135 -7.31 0.63 -8.20
C ASP A 135 -6.54 1.89 -7.82
N ILE A 136 -5.99 1.96 -6.60
CA ILE A 136 -5.19 3.10 -6.12
C ILE A 136 -3.97 3.34 -7.00
N LEU A 137 -3.22 2.28 -7.34
CA LEU A 137 -2.01 2.39 -8.16
C LEU A 137 -2.34 2.77 -9.60
N ILE A 138 -3.32 2.12 -10.22
CA ILE A 138 -3.76 2.43 -11.58
C ILE A 138 -4.24 3.88 -11.66
N ASN A 139 -5.08 4.31 -10.72
CA ASN A 139 -5.54 5.70 -10.69
C ASN A 139 -4.36 6.68 -10.54
N LYS A 140 -3.35 6.36 -9.71
CA LYS A 140 -2.19 7.23 -9.48
C LYS A 140 -1.28 7.34 -10.70
N PHE A 141 -0.91 6.20 -11.29
CA PHE A 141 0.18 6.14 -12.28
C PHE A 141 -0.33 6.08 -13.73
N PHE A 142 -1.47 5.47 -13.97
CA PHE A 142 -2.03 5.38 -15.32
C PHE A 142 -2.99 6.54 -15.63
N TYR A 143 -3.87 6.88 -14.67
CA TYR A 143 -4.82 7.99 -14.84
C TYR A 143 -4.32 9.31 -14.25
N HIS A 144 -3.12 9.37 -13.70
CA HIS A 144 -2.51 10.56 -13.09
C HIS A 144 -3.40 11.24 -12.03
N LEU A 145 -4.19 10.46 -11.31
CA LEU A 145 -5.12 10.96 -10.29
C LEU A 145 -4.39 11.06 -8.93
N PRO A 146 -4.15 12.27 -8.41
CA PRO A 146 -3.48 12.45 -7.12
C PRO A 146 -4.25 11.78 -5.97
N TYR A 147 -3.54 11.36 -4.91
CA TYR A 147 -4.15 10.67 -3.77
C TYR A 147 -5.29 11.46 -3.13
N TYR A 148 -5.15 12.77 -2.95
CA TYR A 148 -6.20 13.59 -2.36
C TYR A 148 -7.53 13.54 -3.14
N ARG A 149 -7.48 13.44 -4.48
CA ARG A 149 -8.68 13.26 -5.32
C ARG A 149 -9.26 11.85 -5.19
N GLN A 150 -8.40 10.84 -5.07
CA GLN A 150 -8.83 9.47 -4.82
C GLN A 150 -9.51 9.36 -3.45
N ILE A 151 -8.95 9.99 -2.41
CA ILE A 151 -9.55 10.07 -1.07
C ILE A 151 -10.94 10.72 -1.12
N GLN A 152 -11.09 11.82 -1.85
CA GLN A 152 -12.41 12.45 -2.03
C GLN A 152 -13.40 11.52 -2.72
N LYS A 153 -12.98 10.85 -3.80
CA LYS A 153 -13.80 9.83 -4.49
C LYS A 153 -14.23 8.72 -3.54
N TYR A 154 -13.33 8.18 -2.72
CA TYR A 154 -13.67 7.12 -1.76
C TYR A 154 -14.58 7.65 -0.64
N LYS A 155 -14.39 8.89 -0.20
CA LYS A 155 -15.28 9.53 0.78
C LYS A 155 -16.72 9.66 0.28
N GLU A 156 -16.91 9.99 -0.99
CA GLU A 156 -18.24 10.02 -1.63
C GLU A 156 -18.88 8.62 -1.67
N LEU A 157 -18.07 7.55 -1.73
CA LEU A 157 -18.51 6.17 -1.65
C LEU A 157 -18.67 5.66 -0.20
N GLY A 158 -18.52 6.52 0.80
CA GLY A 158 -18.69 6.19 2.21
C GLY A 158 -17.44 5.66 2.91
N VAL A 159 -16.26 5.77 2.30
CA VAL A 159 -14.99 5.30 2.88
C VAL A 159 -14.07 6.47 3.19
N VAL A 160 -13.71 6.64 4.46
CA VAL A 160 -12.81 7.72 4.90
C VAL A 160 -11.41 7.15 5.08
N LEU A 161 -10.50 7.54 4.21
CA LEU A 161 -9.08 7.17 4.26
C LEU A 161 -8.23 8.42 4.55
N SER A 162 -7.10 8.21 5.22
CA SER A 162 -6.09 9.27 5.41
C SER A 162 -5.00 9.15 4.34
N ASP A 163 -4.32 10.27 4.06
CA ASP A 163 -3.15 10.29 3.18
C ASP A 163 -2.06 9.33 3.67
N ALA A 164 -1.81 9.28 4.98
CA ALA A 164 -0.85 8.37 5.57
C ALA A 164 -1.20 6.90 5.28
N THR A 165 -2.49 6.53 5.41
CA THR A 165 -2.93 5.15 5.12
C THR A 165 -2.65 4.75 3.67
N ILE A 166 -2.97 5.64 2.71
CA ILE A 166 -2.73 5.34 1.28
C ILE A 166 -1.23 5.27 0.98
N ASN A 167 -0.42 6.15 1.56
CA ASN A 167 1.03 6.12 1.39
C ASN A 167 1.65 4.85 1.97
N ASP A 168 1.20 4.39 3.14
CA ASP A 168 1.66 3.13 3.75
C ASP A 168 1.30 1.92 2.86
N TRP A 169 0.08 1.89 2.32
CA TRP A 169 -0.34 0.85 1.38
C TRP A 169 0.49 0.87 0.11
N PHE A 170 0.74 2.06 -0.45
CA PHE A 170 1.60 2.22 -1.61
C PHE A 170 3.01 1.66 -1.36
N ALA A 171 3.63 2.05 -0.24
CA ALA A 171 4.96 1.58 0.13
C ALA A 171 5.01 0.04 0.27
N ALA A 172 3.98 -0.55 0.90
CA ALA A 172 3.86 -2.00 1.07
C ALA A 172 3.74 -2.72 -0.29
N VAL A 173 2.90 -2.21 -1.20
CA VAL A 173 2.76 -2.79 -2.55
C VAL A 173 4.05 -2.65 -3.35
N CYS A 174 4.71 -1.49 -3.33
CA CYS A 174 5.99 -1.28 -4.00
C CYS A 174 7.05 -2.26 -3.50
N SER A 175 7.11 -2.52 -2.19
CA SER A 175 8.01 -3.52 -1.61
C SER A 175 7.74 -4.93 -2.16
N LYS A 176 6.47 -5.32 -2.34
CA LYS A 176 6.08 -6.61 -2.92
C LYS A 176 6.37 -6.71 -4.42
N LEU A 177 6.27 -5.59 -5.13
CA LEU A 177 6.56 -5.52 -6.57
C LEU A 177 8.07 -5.40 -6.87
N ARG A 178 8.91 -5.18 -5.87
CA ARG A 178 10.36 -5.01 -6.04
C ARG A 178 11.02 -6.13 -6.85
N PRO A 179 10.74 -7.43 -6.63
CA PRO A 179 11.34 -8.50 -7.43
C PRO A 179 10.97 -8.41 -8.92
N LEU A 180 9.74 -7.98 -9.25
CA LEU A 180 9.31 -7.77 -10.62
C LEU A 180 10.06 -6.59 -11.27
N TYR A 181 10.22 -5.50 -10.53
CA TYR A 181 11.02 -4.36 -10.96
C TYR A 181 12.48 -4.77 -11.24
N ASP A 182 13.10 -5.52 -10.34
CA ASP A 182 14.48 -5.97 -10.49
C ASP A 182 14.64 -6.85 -11.73
N LYS A 183 13.68 -7.73 -12.02
CA LYS A 183 13.66 -8.53 -13.24
C LYS A 183 13.44 -7.73 -14.52
N LEU A 184 12.56 -6.73 -14.48
CA LEU A 184 12.38 -5.80 -15.60
C LEU A 184 13.68 -5.04 -15.90
N ARG A 185 14.33 -4.53 -14.84
CA ARG A 185 15.61 -3.85 -14.95
C ARG A 185 16.68 -4.74 -15.57
N GLU A 186 16.85 -5.96 -15.05
CA GLU A 186 17.79 -6.96 -15.63
C GLU A 186 17.51 -7.16 -17.11
N ALA A 187 16.26 -7.46 -17.49
CA ALA A 187 15.86 -7.72 -18.86
C ALA A 187 16.11 -6.54 -19.81
N ILE A 188 15.98 -5.31 -19.35
CA ILE A 188 16.29 -4.12 -20.16
C ILE A 188 17.80 -3.91 -20.27
N MET A 189 18.54 -4.07 -19.16
CA MET A 189 19.99 -3.88 -19.15
C MET A 189 20.78 -4.92 -19.94
N GLU A 190 20.19 -6.06 -20.22
CA GLU A 190 20.77 -7.12 -21.10
C GLU A 190 20.61 -6.81 -22.60
N LYS A 191 19.94 -5.72 -22.98
CA LYS A 191 19.74 -5.36 -24.38
C LYS A 191 20.96 -4.67 -24.97
N ASP A 192 21.23 -4.95 -26.25
CA ASP A 192 22.34 -4.34 -27.00
C ASP A 192 22.19 -2.82 -27.19
N TYR A 193 20.95 -2.32 -27.20
CA TYR A 193 20.65 -0.91 -27.37
C TYR A 193 19.54 -0.45 -26.43
N ILE A 194 19.89 0.50 -25.58
CA ILE A 194 18.96 1.14 -24.64
C ILE A 194 18.98 2.67 -24.86
N GLN A 195 17.87 3.30 -24.60
CA GLN A 195 17.73 4.75 -24.55
C GLN A 195 17.64 5.19 -23.10
N VAL A 196 18.37 6.24 -22.76
CA VAL A 196 18.41 6.79 -21.39
C VAL A 196 18.09 8.27 -21.44
N ASP A 197 17.22 8.72 -20.57
CA ASP A 197 16.85 10.11 -20.38
C ASP A 197 16.76 10.42 -18.89
N GLU A 198 16.96 11.69 -18.51
CA GLU A 198 16.89 12.11 -17.13
C GLU A 198 15.88 13.24 -16.92
N SER A 199 15.22 13.20 -15.77
CA SER A 199 14.35 14.27 -15.30
C SER A 199 14.78 14.70 -13.92
N THR A 200 14.83 16.00 -13.68
CA THR A 200 15.14 16.55 -12.37
C THR A 200 13.89 16.51 -11.46
N LEU A 201 14.10 16.20 -10.19
CA LEU A 201 13.05 16.26 -9.18
C LEU A 201 13.62 16.76 -7.84
N PRO A 202 12.82 17.49 -7.04
CA PRO A 202 13.21 17.85 -5.69
C PRO A 202 13.17 16.63 -4.79
N VAL A 203 14.26 16.33 -4.08
CA VAL A 203 14.38 15.24 -3.11
C VAL A 203 14.65 15.84 -1.74
N ILE A 204 13.88 15.43 -0.74
CA ILE A 204 14.11 15.88 0.64
C ILE A 204 15.38 15.21 1.18
N ASP A 205 16.37 16.01 1.53
CA ASP A 205 17.58 15.59 2.23
C ASP A 205 17.35 15.73 3.73
N ASN A 206 17.17 14.62 4.41
CA ASN A 206 16.89 14.60 5.84
C ASN A 206 18.06 15.11 6.70
N GLU A 207 19.30 15.02 6.21
CA GLU A 207 20.47 15.53 6.93
C GLU A 207 20.58 17.06 6.81
N LYS A 208 20.25 17.59 5.63
CA LYS A 208 20.31 19.03 5.36
C LYS A 208 19.00 19.75 5.68
N HIS A 209 17.94 19.02 6.03
CA HIS A 209 16.59 19.55 6.26
C HIS A 209 16.08 20.48 5.15
N ARG A 210 16.45 20.18 3.89
CA ARG A 210 16.01 20.93 2.71
C ARG A 210 15.88 20.01 1.50
N ALA A 211 15.11 20.46 0.50
CA ALA A 211 15.13 19.78 -0.79
C ALA A 211 16.45 20.04 -1.52
N VAL A 212 16.93 19.01 -2.15
CA VAL A 212 18.07 19.06 -3.07
C VAL A 212 17.61 18.58 -4.45
N LYS A 213 18.29 19.05 -5.50
CA LYS A 213 18.03 18.57 -6.84
C LYS A 213 18.45 17.10 -6.94
N GLY A 214 17.49 16.25 -7.21
CA GLY A 214 17.72 14.84 -7.55
C GLY A 214 17.45 14.60 -9.02
N TYR A 215 17.80 13.41 -9.50
CA TYR A 215 17.58 12.98 -10.88
C TYR A 215 16.85 11.65 -10.87
N MET A 216 15.87 11.52 -11.75
CA MET A 216 15.21 10.28 -12.05
C MET A 216 15.56 9.87 -13.48
N TRP A 217 16.17 8.72 -13.62
CA TRP A 217 16.59 8.18 -14.91
C TRP A 217 15.50 7.27 -15.47
N ALA A 218 15.07 7.55 -16.69
CA ALA A 218 14.21 6.68 -17.47
C ALA A 218 15.09 5.87 -18.42
N VAL A 219 15.09 4.55 -18.27
CA VAL A 219 15.84 3.63 -19.13
C VAL A 219 14.86 2.79 -19.93
N ARG A 220 14.95 2.86 -21.25
CA ARG A 220 14.02 2.23 -22.18
C ARG A 220 14.72 1.25 -23.10
N ASP A 221 14.14 0.06 -23.24
CA ASP A 221 14.42 -0.84 -24.36
C ASP A 221 13.78 -0.28 -25.63
N ALA A 222 14.59 0.05 -26.64
CA ALA A 222 14.12 0.63 -27.89
C ALA A 222 13.26 -0.31 -28.73
N VAL A 223 13.37 -1.62 -28.54
CA VAL A 223 12.66 -2.65 -29.32
C VAL A 223 11.30 -2.96 -28.69
N SER A 224 11.27 -3.33 -27.41
CA SER A 224 10.00 -3.67 -26.72
C SER A 224 9.22 -2.44 -26.25
N GLY A 225 9.90 -1.30 -26.13
CA GLY A 225 9.32 -0.09 -25.55
C GLY A 225 9.18 -0.15 -24.01
N SER A 226 9.67 -1.23 -23.38
CA SER A 226 9.65 -1.35 -21.91
C SER A 226 10.54 -0.32 -21.26
N VAL A 227 10.09 0.26 -20.14
CA VAL A 227 10.79 1.33 -19.41
C VAL A 227 10.89 0.98 -17.94
N TYR A 228 12.04 1.25 -17.33
CA TYR A 228 12.15 1.32 -15.88
C TYR A 228 12.73 2.68 -15.46
N PHE A 229 12.46 3.09 -14.22
CA PHE A 229 12.96 4.32 -13.63
C PHE A 229 13.93 3.99 -12.49
N HIS A 230 15.00 4.79 -12.40
CA HIS A 230 16.04 4.63 -11.37
C HIS A 230 16.33 5.96 -10.70
#